data_85f07c84adc5efa4ce30af1d15cf88c6
#
_entry.id   85f07c84adc5efa4ce30af1d15cf88c6
#
_cell.length_a   1.000
_cell.length_b   1.000
_cell.length_c   1.000
_cell.angle_alpha   90.00
_cell.angle_beta   90.00
_cell.angle_gamma   90.00
#
_symmetry.space_group_name_H-M   'P 1'
#
loop_
_entity.id
_entity.type
_entity.pdbx_description
1 polymer ?
#
loop_
_entity_poly.entity_id
_entity_poly.type
_entity_poly.pdbx_seq_one_letter_code
_entity_poly.pdbx_strand_id
1 'polypeptide(L)'
;MRLFVPMVGALISLSGLAGAQGVRPEASLFSGVSTPLPGVLSCKSDSSAAALSESVPLVSQPTLPRMGPELALQVYRNRTNMQMEQLSSYSAISVIRAQLPDTQQSGEYELQRHYSAPRSLAFRAVRFTGDNFVKSNVILRILQSEASHVEKDDPSLNALSPANYKFSYKGTTQLEGRVVHVYHIKPRHKRPGLFKGRIYLDAFTGSMVRAEGSLAKSPSIFLKQVEFVQDYEDVDTFTLPVHMHSDAQARIVGRVVVDIVYSDYQVSSGTVQAQTASSM
;
A
#
# COMPACT_ATOMS: atom_id res chain seq x y z
N MET A 1 14.73 -17.18 -0.32
CA MET A 1 13.27 -17.02 -0.48
C MET A 1 12.92 -15.69 0.18
N ARG A 2 12.77 -14.62 -0.60
CA ARG A 2 12.70 -13.24 -0.14
C ARG A 2 11.28 -12.69 -0.26
N LEU A 3 10.94 -11.73 0.59
CA LEU A 3 9.60 -11.30 0.95
C LEU A 3 8.92 -10.37 -0.04
N PHE A 4 7.70 -10.65 -0.39
CA PHE A 4 6.68 -9.66 -0.67
C PHE A 4 5.46 -9.98 0.21
N VAL A 5 5.24 -9.18 1.24
CA VAL A 5 3.99 -9.20 1.99
C VAL A 5 3.04 -8.29 1.24
N PRO A 6 1.93 -8.77 0.69
CA PRO A 6 0.84 -7.86 0.38
C PRO A 6 0.46 -7.17 1.69
N MET A 7 0.51 -5.84 1.73
CA MET A 7 0.27 -5.01 2.94
C MET A 7 -1.09 -5.21 3.60
N VAL A 8 -1.93 -6.08 3.09
CA VAL A 8 -3.17 -6.56 3.73
C VAL A 8 -2.91 -7.14 5.13
N GLY A 9 -1.66 -7.56 5.41
CA GLY A 9 -1.24 -8.01 6.73
C GLY A 9 -1.14 -6.93 7.81
N ALA A 10 -0.97 -5.66 7.45
CA ALA A 10 -0.69 -4.57 8.39
C ALA A 10 -1.84 -4.20 9.34
N LEU A 11 -3.09 -4.54 9.01
CA LEU A 11 -4.24 -4.31 9.88
C LEU A 11 -4.43 -5.36 10.98
N ILE A 12 -3.49 -6.27 11.14
CA ILE A 12 -3.73 -7.57 11.77
C ILE A 12 -3.51 -7.61 13.27
N SER A 13 -2.93 -6.63 13.93
CA SER A 13 -2.69 -6.78 15.37
C SER A 13 -3.04 -5.57 16.23
N LEU A 14 -4.30 -5.41 16.52
CA LEU A 14 -4.75 -4.70 17.72
C LEU A 14 -4.79 -5.68 18.93
N SER A 15 -3.76 -6.49 19.11
CA SER A 15 -3.63 -7.40 20.26
C SER A 15 -2.83 -6.73 21.36
N GLY A 16 -3.51 -6.28 22.40
CA GLY A 16 -2.84 -5.85 23.61
C GLY A 16 -3.34 -4.54 24.20
N LEU A 17 -4.59 -4.50 24.62
CA LEU A 17 -5.07 -3.52 25.60
C LEU A 17 -4.88 -4.10 27.01
N ALA A 18 -3.62 -4.31 27.43
CA ALA A 18 -3.28 -4.50 28.84
C ALA A 18 -1.78 -4.20 29.03
N GLY A 19 -1.49 -3.17 29.84
CA GLY A 19 -0.14 -2.90 30.33
C GLY A 19 0.56 -1.69 29.70
N ALA A 20 0.11 -0.48 30.03
CA ALA A 20 0.91 0.73 29.85
C ALA A 20 1.75 0.94 31.09
N GLN A 21 3.06 0.71 31.01
CA GLN A 21 4.02 1.34 31.89
C GLN A 21 4.97 2.20 31.06
N GLY A 22 5.15 3.44 31.54
CA GLY A 22 5.66 4.57 30.80
C GLY A 22 7.11 4.46 30.35
N VAL A 23 7.34 5.01 29.19
CA VAL A 23 8.63 5.54 28.76
C VAL A 23 8.41 7.01 28.42
N ARG A 24 9.10 7.89 29.15
CA ARG A 24 9.14 9.33 28.87
C ARG A 24 9.98 9.58 27.62
N PRO A 25 9.54 10.40 26.68
CA PRO A 25 10.45 11.01 25.70
C PRO A 25 10.94 12.35 26.24
N GLU A 26 12.23 12.54 26.20
CA GLU A 26 12.88 13.84 26.44
C GLU A 26 12.51 14.82 25.31
N ALA A 27 12.15 16.02 25.74
CA ALA A 27 11.90 17.16 24.90
C ALA A 27 13.25 17.84 24.58
N SER A 28 13.56 18.01 23.30
CA SER A 28 14.56 18.98 22.88
C SER A 28 13.88 20.11 22.10
N LEU A 29 14.01 21.29 22.70
CA LEU A 29 13.62 22.60 22.21
C LEU A 29 14.50 23.00 21.02
N PHE A 30 13.90 23.43 19.93
CA PHE A 30 14.54 24.37 19.01
C PHE A 30 13.53 25.41 18.55
N SER A 31 13.87 26.66 18.87
CA SER A 31 13.18 27.88 18.52
C SER A 31 13.44 28.29 17.07
N GLY A 32 12.42 28.80 16.46
CA GLY A 32 12.25 29.93 15.59
C GLY A 32 13.22 30.21 14.44
N VAL A 33 12.66 30.51 13.29
CA VAL A 33 12.82 31.81 12.58
C VAL A 33 11.81 31.86 11.42
N SER A 34 10.98 32.89 11.45
CA SER A 34 10.09 33.30 10.36
C SER A 34 10.86 34.25 9.42
N THR A 35 10.70 34.10 8.12
CA THR A 35 10.94 35.19 7.17
C THR A 35 9.93 35.15 6.01
N PRO A 36 9.45 36.34 5.57
CA PRO A 36 8.28 36.44 4.69
C PRO A 36 8.64 36.47 3.21
N LEU A 37 7.70 36.06 2.38
CA LEU A 37 7.71 36.13 0.91
C LEU A 37 7.49 37.56 0.41
N PRO A 38 8.04 37.95 -0.76
CA PRO A 38 7.48 39.03 -1.55
C PRO A 38 7.04 38.60 -2.96
N GLY A 39 5.93 39.18 -3.39
CA GLY A 39 5.80 39.74 -4.75
C GLY A 39 5.09 38.89 -5.79
N VAL A 40 3.78 39.12 -5.90
CA VAL A 40 2.92 38.88 -7.04
C VAL A 40 3.40 39.73 -8.24
N LEU A 41 3.60 39.13 -9.41
CA LEU A 41 3.63 39.82 -10.70
C LEU A 41 2.56 39.25 -11.63
N SER A 42 1.59 40.13 -11.89
CA SER A 42 0.54 40.00 -12.88
C SER A 42 1.13 40.26 -14.28
N CYS A 43 0.89 39.39 -15.26
CA CYS A 43 1.05 39.70 -16.65
C CYS A 43 -0.26 39.51 -17.40
N LYS A 44 -0.63 40.59 -18.07
CA LYS A 44 -1.82 40.75 -18.89
C LYS A 44 -1.74 39.92 -20.17
N SER A 45 -2.91 39.45 -20.57
CA SER A 45 -3.26 38.91 -21.87
C SER A 45 -3.16 39.97 -22.99
N ASP A 46 -2.62 39.56 -24.11
CA ASP A 46 -2.98 40.14 -25.41
C ASP A 46 -3.27 39.04 -26.42
N SER A 47 -4.46 39.17 -26.98
CA SER A 47 -5.01 38.39 -28.08
C SER A 47 -4.35 38.75 -29.40
N SER A 48 -4.02 37.82 -30.25
CA SER A 48 -4.38 37.93 -31.68
C SER A 48 -4.31 36.59 -32.39
N ALA A 49 -5.31 36.35 -33.19
CA ALA A 49 -5.63 35.18 -33.97
C ALA A 49 -4.70 34.92 -35.14
N ALA A 50 -4.50 33.66 -35.50
CA ALA A 50 -4.59 33.21 -36.90
C ALA A 50 -4.72 31.69 -36.93
N ALA A 51 -5.84 31.23 -37.40
CA ALA A 51 -6.12 29.83 -37.68
C ALA A 51 -5.28 29.33 -38.86
N LEU A 52 -4.49 28.28 -38.64
CA LEU A 52 -4.10 27.36 -39.70
C LEU A 52 -4.40 25.95 -39.17
N SER A 53 -5.49 25.42 -39.68
CA SER A 53 -5.95 24.07 -39.43
C SER A 53 -5.10 23.10 -40.26
N GLU A 54 -3.95 22.69 -39.74
CA GLU A 54 -3.24 21.51 -40.24
C GLU A 54 -3.76 20.32 -39.49
N SER A 55 -4.54 19.50 -40.17
CA SER A 55 -4.96 18.18 -39.70
C SER A 55 -3.72 17.28 -39.64
N VAL A 56 -3.08 17.26 -38.45
CA VAL A 56 -2.06 16.27 -38.12
C VAL A 56 -2.76 14.91 -38.12
N PRO A 57 -2.32 13.93 -38.93
CA PRO A 57 -2.89 12.60 -38.89
C PRO A 57 -2.68 12.04 -37.48
N LEU A 58 -3.78 11.65 -36.84
CA LEU A 58 -3.77 10.96 -35.55
C LEU A 58 -2.97 9.67 -35.74
N VAL A 59 -1.69 9.70 -35.37
CA VAL A 59 -0.86 8.49 -35.30
C VAL A 59 -1.52 7.63 -34.25
N SER A 60 -2.22 6.60 -34.70
CA SER A 60 -2.80 5.56 -33.84
C SER A 60 -1.68 4.98 -33.00
N GLN A 61 -1.65 5.31 -31.71
CA GLN A 61 -0.72 4.70 -30.78
C GLN A 61 -0.93 3.18 -30.83
N PRO A 62 0.13 2.37 -30.88
CA PRO A 62 0.00 0.93 -30.87
C PRO A 62 -0.75 0.51 -29.59
N THR A 63 -1.99 0.14 -29.74
CA THR A 63 -2.80 -0.41 -28.65
C THR A 63 -2.18 -1.76 -28.30
N LEU A 64 -1.57 -1.87 -27.14
CA LEU A 64 -1.08 -3.15 -26.62
C LEU A 64 -2.22 -4.16 -26.63
N PRO A 65 -2.00 -5.39 -27.12
CA PRO A 65 -3.04 -6.39 -27.13
C PRO A 65 -3.47 -6.73 -25.70
N ARG A 66 -4.78 -6.77 -25.47
CA ARG A 66 -5.34 -7.16 -24.17
C ARG A 66 -5.01 -8.62 -23.89
N MET A 67 -4.45 -8.90 -22.72
CA MET A 67 -4.20 -10.27 -22.27
C MET A 67 -5.51 -10.99 -21.94
N GLY A 68 -5.56 -12.30 -22.13
CA GLY A 68 -6.62 -13.14 -21.56
C GLY A 68 -6.48 -13.25 -20.04
N PRO A 69 -7.56 -13.63 -19.32
CA PRO A 69 -7.56 -13.64 -17.87
C PRO A 69 -6.52 -14.62 -17.26
N GLU A 70 -6.34 -15.79 -17.86
CA GLU A 70 -5.34 -16.76 -17.38
C GLU A 70 -3.91 -16.23 -17.50
N LEU A 71 -3.61 -15.58 -18.64
CA LEU A 71 -2.31 -14.97 -18.88
C LEU A 71 -2.07 -13.79 -17.92
N ALA A 72 -3.06 -12.91 -17.71
CA ALA A 72 -2.94 -11.81 -16.77
C ALA A 72 -2.63 -12.28 -15.34
N LEU A 73 -3.30 -13.34 -14.89
CA LEU A 73 -3.03 -13.95 -13.59
C LEU A 73 -1.64 -14.61 -13.51
N GLN A 74 -1.17 -15.20 -14.59
CA GLN A 74 0.17 -15.77 -14.68
C GLN A 74 1.25 -14.66 -14.66
N VAL A 75 1.06 -13.60 -15.43
CA VAL A 75 1.96 -12.44 -15.47
C VAL A 75 2.03 -11.78 -14.09
N TYR A 76 0.89 -11.56 -13.44
CA TYR A 76 0.84 -11.06 -12.06
C TYR A 76 1.73 -11.88 -11.13
N ARG A 77 1.62 -13.21 -11.15
CA ARG A 77 2.42 -14.09 -10.28
C ARG A 77 3.92 -13.99 -10.58
N ASN A 78 4.27 -13.98 -11.87
CA ASN A 78 5.67 -13.85 -12.29
C ASN A 78 6.25 -12.51 -11.85
N ARG A 79 5.52 -11.39 -12.04
CA ARG A 79 5.92 -10.05 -11.57
C ARG A 79 6.11 -10.03 -10.05
N THR A 80 5.18 -10.62 -9.30
CA THR A 80 5.28 -10.68 -7.83
C THR A 80 6.52 -11.47 -7.39
N ASN A 81 6.82 -12.59 -8.05
CA ASN A 81 8.04 -13.37 -7.73
C ASN A 81 9.32 -12.60 -8.07
N MET A 82 9.37 -11.96 -9.25
CA MET A 82 10.51 -11.11 -9.64
C MET A 82 10.70 -9.94 -8.68
N GLN A 83 9.61 -9.29 -8.28
CA GLN A 83 9.64 -8.21 -7.31
C GLN A 83 10.22 -8.68 -5.96
N MET A 84 9.83 -9.86 -5.48
CA MET A 84 10.40 -10.45 -4.26
C MET A 84 11.91 -10.69 -4.34
N GLU A 85 12.43 -10.98 -5.51
CA GLU A 85 13.85 -11.27 -5.73
C GLU A 85 14.66 -9.99 -5.94
N GLN A 86 14.10 -9.01 -6.63
CA GLN A 86 14.81 -7.82 -7.11
C GLN A 86 14.70 -6.62 -6.19
N LEU A 87 13.61 -6.47 -5.44
CA LEU A 87 13.43 -5.33 -4.55
C LEU A 87 14.41 -5.41 -3.38
N SER A 88 15.41 -4.53 -3.36
CA SER A 88 16.39 -4.46 -2.26
C SER A 88 15.95 -3.50 -1.16
N SER A 89 15.42 -2.34 -1.52
CA SER A 89 14.87 -1.38 -0.56
C SER A 89 13.87 -0.43 -1.22
N TYR A 90 13.04 0.20 -0.41
CA TYR A 90 12.30 1.40 -0.78
C TYR A 90 12.16 2.35 0.40
N SER A 91 12.02 3.64 0.10
CA SER A 91 11.50 4.63 1.03
C SER A 91 10.23 5.26 0.47
N ALA A 92 9.34 5.70 1.35
CA ALA A 92 8.11 6.40 0.98
C ALA A 92 7.64 7.30 2.12
N ILE A 93 6.90 8.34 1.80
CA ILE A 93 6.11 9.09 2.78
C ILE A 93 4.76 8.37 2.95
N SER A 94 4.31 8.26 4.19
CA SER A 94 2.98 7.72 4.51
C SER A 94 2.23 8.68 5.41
N VAL A 95 0.99 8.99 5.03
CA VAL A 95 0.06 9.75 5.85
C VAL A 95 -1.05 8.81 6.31
N ILE A 96 -1.12 8.56 7.61
CA ILE A 96 -2.11 7.68 8.23
C ILE A 96 -3.14 8.54 8.94
N ARG A 97 -4.40 8.47 8.51
CA ARG A 97 -5.55 9.06 9.18
C ARG A 97 -6.35 7.97 9.85
N ALA A 98 -6.57 8.10 11.16
CA ALA A 98 -7.39 7.17 11.91
C ALA A 98 -8.52 7.91 12.61
N GLN A 99 -9.73 7.35 12.56
CA GLN A 99 -10.94 7.92 13.16
C GLN A 99 -11.65 6.86 13.99
N LEU A 100 -12.15 7.29 15.14
CA LEU A 100 -13.03 6.55 16.04
C LEU A 100 -14.37 7.28 16.08
N PRO A 101 -15.30 7.03 15.14
CA PRO A 101 -16.54 7.81 15.01
C PRO A 101 -17.39 7.76 16.29
N ASP A 102 -17.42 6.62 16.99
CA ASP A 102 -18.26 6.43 18.18
C ASP A 102 -17.79 7.26 19.37
N THR A 103 -16.51 7.64 19.41
CA THR A 103 -15.93 8.50 20.47
C THR A 103 -15.53 9.88 19.94
N GLN A 104 -15.76 10.18 18.65
CA GLN A 104 -15.40 11.42 17.97
C GLN A 104 -13.90 11.78 18.08
N GLN A 105 -13.04 10.77 18.20
CA GLN A 105 -11.61 10.93 18.28
C GLN A 105 -10.97 10.68 16.90
N SER A 106 -9.90 11.42 16.61
CA SER A 106 -9.18 11.26 15.34
C SER A 106 -7.70 11.61 15.51
N GLY A 107 -6.91 11.14 14.56
CA GLY A 107 -5.49 11.48 14.48
C GLY A 107 -4.94 11.29 13.08
N GLU A 108 -4.00 12.15 12.72
CA GLU A 108 -3.22 12.07 11.48
C GLU A 108 -1.74 11.95 11.83
N TYR A 109 -1.07 10.98 11.23
CA TYR A 109 0.34 10.73 11.44
C TYR A 109 1.08 10.64 10.10
N GLU A 110 1.95 11.60 9.86
CA GLU A 110 2.87 11.63 8.74
C GLU A 110 4.20 11.01 9.17
N LEU A 111 4.70 10.08 8.38
CA LEU A 111 5.94 9.36 8.65
C LEU A 111 6.67 8.99 7.37
N GLN A 112 7.98 8.87 7.46
CA GLN A 112 8.80 8.25 6.45
C GLN A 112 8.92 6.76 6.75
N ARG A 113 8.62 5.95 5.76
CA ARG A 113 8.72 4.50 5.77
C ARG A 113 9.99 4.09 5.06
N HIS A 114 10.72 3.14 5.60
CA HIS A 114 11.89 2.55 4.95
C HIS A 114 11.85 1.03 5.06
N TYR A 115 11.78 0.38 3.93
CA TYR A 115 11.91 -1.07 3.81
C TYR A 115 13.33 -1.41 3.33
N SER A 116 13.91 -2.44 3.90
CA SER A 116 15.17 -3.02 3.47
C SER A 116 15.09 -4.55 3.48
N ALA A 117 15.41 -5.15 2.34
CA ALA A 117 15.45 -6.60 2.23
C ALA A 117 16.50 -7.20 3.19
N PRO A 118 16.29 -8.39 3.73
CA PRO A 118 15.16 -9.27 3.43
C PRO A 118 13.92 -9.01 4.28
N ARG A 119 14.00 -8.39 5.46
CA ARG A 119 12.91 -8.37 6.45
C ARG A 119 12.96 -7.19 7.41
N SER A 120 13.35 -6.03 6.95
CA SER A 120 13.39 -4.84 7.80
C SER A 120 12.38 -3.80 7.31
N LEU A 121 11.54 -3.31 8.21
CA LEU A 121 10.65 -2.19 7.96
C LEU A 121 10.74 -1.23 9.14
N ALA A 122 11.22 -0.03 8.88
CA ALA A 122 11.40 1.03 9.86
C ALA A 122 10.51 2.23 9.54
N PHE A 123 10.15 2.97 10.58
CA PHE A 123 9.33 4.18 10.49
C PHE A 123 10.01 5.32 11.21
N ARG A 124 10.11 6.45 10.54
CA ARG A 124 10.60 7.71 11.10
C ARG A 124 9.42 8.69 11.17
N ALA A 125 9.08 9.14 12.37
CA ALA A 125 8.05 10.14 12.58
C ALA A 125 8.43 11.47 11.92
N VAL A 126 7.48 12.08 11.22
CA VAL A 126 7.58 13.45 10.68
C VAL A 126 6.69 14.37 11.48
N ARG A 127 5.38 14.10 11.54
CA ARG A 127 4.42 14.95 12.23
C ARG A 127 3.23 14.12 12.73
N PHE A 128 2.69 14.53 13.87
CA PHE A 128 1.43 14.01 14.39
C PHE A 128 0.49 15.16 14.77
N THR A 129 -0.80 15.00 14.46
CA THR A 129 -1.88 15.89 14.92
C THR A 129 -3.07 15.04 15.34
N GLY A 130 -3.82 15.49 16.38
CA GLY A 130 -5.01 14.82 16.87
C GLY A 130 -4.83 14.16 18.24
N ASP A 131 -5.66 13.16 18.52
CA ASP A 131 -5.76 12.52 19.83
C ASP A 131 -4.62 11.55 20.11
N ASN A 132 -3.96 11.71 21.25
CA ASN A 132 -2.91 10.79 21.69
C ASN A 132 -3.42 9.35 21.90
N PHE A 133 -4.69 9.18 22.25
CA PHE A 133 -5.30 7.86 22.35
C PHE A 133 -5.29 7.16 20.98
N VAL A 134 -5.74 7.85 19.92
CA VAL A 134 -5.75 7.33 18.55
C VAL A 134 -4.33 7.02 18.09
N LYS A 135 -3.36 7.92 18.36
CA LYS A 135 -1.96 7.68 18.07
C LYS A 135 -1.47 6.36 18.66
N SER A 136 -1.61 6.21 19.99
CA SER A 136 -1.00 5.10 20.73
C SER A 136 -1.75 3.78 20.54
N ASN A 137 -3.09 3.83 20.47
CA ASN A 137 -3.92 2.62 20.48
C ASN A 137 -4.37 2.14 19.10
N VAL A 138 -4.26 3.00 18.08
CA VAL A 138 -4.60 2.64 16.70
C VAL A 138 -3.35 2.71 15.82
N ILE A 139 -2.81 3.90 15.59
CA ILE A 139 -1.79 4.13 14.56
C ILE A 139 -0.49 3.38 14.87
N LEU A 140 0.08 3.58 16.07
CA LEU A 140 1.34 2.92 16.44
C LEU A 140 1.20 1.40 16.52
N ARG A 141 0.03 0.87 16.85
CA ARG A 141 -0.21 -0.58 16.83
C ARG A 141 -0.26 -1.14 15.42
N ILE A 142 -0.85 -0.42 14.46
CA ILE A 142 -0.80 -0.79 13.04
C ILE A 142 0.65 -0.86 12.56
N LEU A 143 1.45 0.17 12.83
CA LEU A 143 2.85 0.22 12.44
C LEU A 143 3.69 -0.89 13.08
N GLN A 144 3.53 -1.14 14.38
CA GLN A 144 4.21 -2.24 15.09
C GLN A 144 3.84 -3.60 14.51
N SER A 145 2.56 -3.78 14.19
CA SER A 145 2.08 -5.00 13.57
C SER A 145 2.71 -5.21 12.20
N GLU A 146 2.73 -4.17 11.37
CA GLU A 146 3.30 -4.22 10.04
C GLU A 146 4.80 -4.58 10.10
N ALA A 147 5.58 -3.90 10.93
CA ALA A 147 6.99 -4.22 11.13
C ALA A 147 7.19 -5.67 11.59
N SER A 148 6.40 -6.13 12.56
CA SER A 148 6.47 -7.51 13.06
C SER A 148 6.13 -8.55 12.00
N HIS A 149 5.18 -8.27 11.12
CA HIS A 149 4.85 -9.17 10.00
C HIS A 149 5.99 -9.24 8.99
N VAL A 150 6.59 -8.10 8.65
CA VAL A 150 7.74 -8.06 7.74
C VAL A 150 8.92 -8.83 8.32
N GLU A 151 9.15 -8.72 9.62
CA GLU A 151 10.28 -9.36 10.30
C GLU A 151 10.09 -10.88 10.46
N LYS A 152 8.90 -11.32 10.87
CA LYS A 152 8.67 -12.67 11.42
C LYS A 152 7.95 -13.62 10.47
N ASP A 153 7.03 -13.12 9.64
CA ASP A 153 6.16 -13.98 8.86
C ASP A 153 6.88 -14.57 7.64
N ASP A 154 6.54 -15.81 7.32
CA ASP A 154 6.89 -16.39 6.03
C ASP A 154 5.93 -15.82 4.96
N PRO A 155 6.44 -15.08 3.96
CA PRO A 155 5.61 -14.47 2.93
C PRO A 155 4.82 -15.46 2.11
N SER A 156 5.32 -16.68 1.96
CA SER A 156 4.64 -17.73 1.21
C SER A 156 3.28 -18.07 1.81
N LEU A 157 3.12 -17.87 3.13
CA LEU A 157 1.89 -18.15 3.86
C LEU A 157 0.75 -17.17 3.52
N ASN A 158 1.08 -15.95 3.13
CA ASN A 158 0.12 -14.88 2.83
C ASN A 158 0.06 -14.53 1.33
N ALA A 159 0.93 -15.11 0.51
CA ALA A 159 0.99 -14.86 -0.93
C ALA A 159 -0.34 -15.18 -1.63
N LEU A 160 -0.71 -14.35 -2.61
CA LEU A 160 -1.86 -14.57 -3.51
C LEU A 160 -1.54 -15.68 -4.53
N SER A 161 -1.40 -16.88 -4.03
CA SER A 161 -1.02 -18.08 -4.79
C SER A 161 -2.13 -19.13 -4.80
N PRO A 162 -2.12 -20.09 -5.74
CA PRO A 162 -3.05 -21.21 -5.75
C PRO A 162 -2.95 -22.11 -4.51
N ALA A 163 -1.80 -22.10 -3.82
CA ALA A 163 -1.63 -22.81 -2.55
C ALA A 163 -2.52 -22.23 -1.44
N ASN A 164 -2.67 -20.89 -1.42
CA ASN A 164 -3.41 -20.20 -0.38
C ASN A 164 -4.86 -19.89 -0.77
N TYR A 165 -5.14 -19.71 -2.08
CA TYR A 165 -6.43 -19.20 -2.56
C TYR A 165 -7.04 -20.04 -3.68
N LYS A 166 -8.36 -20.02 -3.74
CA LYS A 166 -9.15 -20.35 -4.93
C LYS A 166 -9.46 -19.07 -5.67
N PHE A 167 -9.17 -19.04 -6.98
CA PHE A 167 -9.45 -17.91 -7.87
C PHE A 167 -10.67 -18.24 -8.73
N SER A 168 -11.57 -17.29 -8.92
CA SER A 168 -12.73 -17.40 -9.79
C SER A 168 -12.85 -16.13 -10.62
N TYR A 169 -12.60 -16.21 -11.91
CA TYR A 169 -12.74 -15.09 -12.83
C TYR A 169 -14.19 -14.60 -12.90
N LYS A 170 -14.39 -13.28 -12.89
CA LYS A 170 -15.71 -12.63 -12.86
C LYS A 170 -15.99 -11.73 -14.05
N GLY A 171 -15.03 -11.58 -14.95
CA GLY A 171 -15.16 -10.73 -16.12
C GLY A 171 -14.15 -9.59 -16.14
N THR A 172 -14.37 -8.68 -17.06
CA THR A 172 -13.57 -7.47 -17.27
C THR A 172 -14.43 -6.25 -16.97
N THR A 173 -13.85 -5.23 -16.36
CA THR A 173 -14.51 -3.95 -16.10
C THR A 173 -13.53 -2.79 -16.31
N GLN A 174 -14.04 -1.58 -16.22
CA GLN A 174 -13.20 -0.38 -16.12
C GLN A 174 -13.10 0.06 -14.65
N LEU A 175 -11.90 0.39 -14.23
CA LEU A 175 -11.60 0.92 -12.90
C LEU A 175 -10.63 2.09 -13.08
N GLU A 176 -11.05 3.31 -12.73
CA GLU A 176 -10.25 4.53 -12.84
C GLU A 176 -9.60 4.72 -14.23
N GLY A 177 -10.39 4.45 -15.29
CA GLY A 177 -9.93 4.56 -16.68
C GLY A 177 -9.11 3.37 -17.20
N ARG A 178 -8.74 2.41 -16.36
CA ARG A 178 -8.01 1.19 -16.72
C ARG A 178 -8.97 0.04 -16.99
N VAL A 179 -8.69 -0.76 -18.00
CA VAL A 179 -9.40 -2.03 -18.24
C VAL A 179 -8.78 -3.10 -17.37
N VAL A 180 -9.57 -3.72 -16.51
CA VAL A 180 -9.08 -4.68 -15.51
C VAL A 180 -9.84 -5.99 -15.56
N HIS A 181 -9.14 -7.09 -15.32
CA HIS A 181 -9.72 -8.40 -15.04
C HIS A 181 -10.06 -8.53 -13.56
N VAL A 182 -11.27 -8.98 -13.25
CA VAL A 182 -11.76 -9.14 -11.89
C VAL A 182 -11.74 -10.62 -11.50
N TYR A 183 -11.09 -10.94 -10.40
CA TYR A 183 -11.08 -12.27 -9.82
C TYR A 183 -11.65 -12.22 -8.40
N HIS A 184 -12.65 -13.04 -8.14
CA HIS A 184 -13.06 -13.34 -6.78
C HIS A 184 -12.08 -14.35 -6.18
N ILE A 185 -11.57 -14.04 -4.98
CA ILE A 185 -10.64 -14.92 -4.29
C ILE A 185 -11.23 -15.37 -2.96
N LYS A 186 -10.98 -16.63 -2.62
CA LYS A 186 -11.39 -17.23 -1.37
C LYS A 186 -10.21 -18.03 -0.80
N PRO A 187 -9.78 -17.75 0.44
CA PRO A 187 -8.69 -18.52 1.04
C PRO A 187 -9.08 -20.00 1.22
N ARG A 188 -8.11 -20.89 1.05
CA ARG A 188 -8.27 -22.34 1.28
C ARG A 188 -8.30 -22.69 2.75
N HIS A 189 -7.64 -21.85 3.57
CA HIS A 189 -7.55 -22.01 5.02
C HIS A 189 -7.88 -20.70 5.72
N LYS A 190 -8.50 -20.76 6.88
CA LYS A 190 -8.76 -19.58 7.71
C LYS A 190 -7.52 -19.30 8.57
N ARG A 191 -6.62 -18.45 8.06
CA ARG A 191 -5.43 -17.96 8.77
C ARG A 191 -5.45 -16.46 8.88
N PRO A 192 -4.79 -15.85 9.90
CA PRO A 192 -4.48 -14.41 9.88
C PRO A 192 -3.70 -14.07 8.62
N GLY A 193 -3.86 -12.85 8.10
CA GLY A 193 -3.19 -12.38 6.88
C GLY A 193 -3.87 -12.78 5.57
N LEU A 194 -4.80 -13.74 5.57
CA LEU A 194 -5.59 -14.07 4.39
C LEU A 194 -6.91 -13.31 4.39
N PHE A 195 -7.44 -13.01 3.19
CA PHE A 195 -8.72 -12.32 3.01
C PHE A 195 -9.62 -13.01 1.97
N LYS A 196 -10.89 -12.76 2.02
CA LYS A 196 -11.86 -13.11 0.99
C LYS A 196 -12.33 -11.83 0.32
N GLY A 197 -12.40 -11.80 -1.01
CA GLY A 197 -12.78 -10.58 -1.71
C GLY A 197 -12.50 -10.65 -3.19
N ARG A 198 -12.08 -9.52 -3.75
CA ARG A 198 -11.76 -9.37 -5.17
C ARG A 198 -10.36 -8.80 -5.33
N ILE A 199 -9.72 -9.18 -6.43
CA ILE A 199 -8.53 -8.54 -6.95
C ILE A 199 -8.78 -8.09 -8.38
N TYR A 200 -8.15 -7.00 -8.76
CA TYR A 200 -8.28 -6.35 -10.05
C TYR A 200 -6.89 -6.27 -10.68
N LEU A 201 -6.72 -6.97 -11.79
CA LEU A 201 -5.46 -7.00 -12.54
C LEU A 201 -5.62 -6.22 -13.83
N ASP A 202 -4.69 -5.33 -14.12
CA ASP A 202 -4.65 -4.60 -15.39
C ASP A 202 -4.61 -5.58 -16.58
N ALA A 203 -5.47 -5.35 -17.57
CA ALA A 203 -5.64 -6.26 -18.71
C ALA A 203 -4.49 -6.19 -19.74
N PHE A 204 -3.58 -5.22 -19.61
CA PHE A 204 -2.46 -5.03 -20.52
C PHE A 204 -1.12 -5.34 -19.87
N THR A 205 -0.96 -5.04 -18.59
CA THR A 205 0.31 -5.20 -17.86
C THR A 205 0.31 -6.39 -16.91
N GLY A 206 -0.88 -6.88 -16.51
CA GLY A 206 -1.03 -7.90 -15.47
C GLY A 206 -0.71 -7.41 -14.06
N SER A 207 -0.46 -6.09 -13.88
CA SER A 207 -0.20 -5.52 -12.56
C SER A 207 -1.46 -5.53 -11.69
N MET A 208 -1.28 -5.63 -10.38
CA MET A 208 -2.38 -5.40 -9.43
C MET A 208 -2.75 -3.92 -9.46
N VAL A 209 -4.05 -3.62 -9.63
CA VAL A 209 -4.59 -2.27 -9.54
C VAL A 209 -5.30 -2.06 -8.21
N ARG A 210 -6.09 -3.06 -7.78
CA ARG A 210 -6.83 -3.00 -6.51
C ARG A 210 -7.00 -4.38 -5.89
N ALA A 211 -6.99 -4.43 -4.58
CA ALA A 211 -7.46 -5.56 -3.78
C ALA A 211 -8.47 -5.06 -2.77
N GLU A 212 -9.61 -5.77 -2.61
CA GLU A 212 -10.65 -5.40 -1.66
C GLU A 212 -11.29 -6.63 -1.03
N GLY A 213 -11.80 -6.47 0.16
CA GLY A 213 -12.51 -7.54 0.83
C GLY A 213 -12.49 -7.49 2.35
N SER A 214 -12.63 -8.65 2.97
CA SER A 214 -12.60 -8.79 4.43
C SER A 214 -11.63 -9.87 4.86
N LEU A 215 -11.00 -9.68 6.03
CA LEU A 215 -10.06 -10.66 6.58
C LEU A 215 -10.74 -12.01 6.81
N ALA A 216 -10.08 -13.09 6.43
CA ALA A 216 -10.61 -14.46 6.58
C ALA A 216 -10.66 -14.92 8.03
N LYS A 217 -9.78 -14.38 8.85
CA LYS A 217 -9.73 -14.57 10.30
C LYS A 217 -9.41 -13.24 10.95
N SER A 218 -10.20 -12.86 11.95
CA SER A 218 -9.89 -11.67 12.74
C SER A 218 -8.51 -11.81 13.38
N PRO A 219 -7.68 -10.78 13.30
CA PRO A 219 -6.33 -10.81 13.85
C PRO A 219 -6.30 -10.77 15.37
N SER A 220 -7.38 -10.30 15.98
CA SER A 220 -7.51 -10.15 17.42
C SER A 220 -8.91 -10.51 17.90
N ILE A 221 -9.03 -11.00 19.13
CA ILE A 221 -10.31 -11.23 19.80
C ILE A 221 -11.10 -9.92 20.00
N PHE A 222 -10.43 -8.77 19.94
CA PHE A 222 -11.03 -7.45 20.09
C PHE A 222 -11.59 -6.87 18.80
N LEU A 223 -11.20 -7.41 17.64
CA LEU A 223 -11.74 -7.03 16.32
C LEU A 223 -12.77 -8.06 15.86
N LYS A 224 -13.95 -7.60 15.49
CA LYS A 224 -15.03 -8.48 15.00
C LYS A 224 -14.90 -8.71 13.49
N GLN A 225 -14.74 -7.63 12.74
CA GLN A 225 -14.68 -7.62 11.28
C GLN A 225 -13.72 -6.54 10.84
N VAL A 226 -13.00 -6.77 9.77
CA VAL A 226 -12.15 -5.78 9.10
C VAL A 226 -12.42 -5.91 7.62
N GLU A 227 -12.90 -4.83 7.03
CA GLU A 227 -13.04 -4.64 5.58
C GLU A 227 -11.99 -3.66 5.10
N PHE A 228 -11.51 -3.85 3.87
CA PHE A 228 -10.49 -2.98 3.32
C PHE A 228 -10.61 -2.86 1.80
N VAL A 229 -10.08 -1.75 1.29
CA VAL A 229 -9.76 -1.50 -0.10
C VAL A 229 -8.32 -1.02 -0.15
N GLN A 230 -7.51 -1.61 -1.01
CA GLN A 230 -6.12 -1.22 -1.22
C GLN A 230 -5.83 -1.04 -2.70
N ASP A 231 -5.33 0.12 -3.08
CA ASP A 231 -4.96 0.50 -4.43
C ASP A 231 -3.46 0.44 -4.61
N TYR A 232 -3.05 0.11 -5.84
CA TYR A 232 -1.66 -0.10 -6.21
C TYR A 232 -1.32 0.63 -7.50
N GLU A 233 -0.08 1.06 -7.62
CA GLU A 233 0.49 1.60 -8.84
C GLU A 233 1.85 0.98 -9.13
N ASP A 234 2.22 0.99 -10.40
CA ASP A 234 3.55 0.60 -10.82
C ASP A 234 4.50 1.80 -10.63
N VAL A 235 5.51 1.61 -9.78
CA VAL A 235 6.63 2.52 -9.56
C VAL A 235 7.86 1.82 -10.13
N ASP A 236 8.40 2.33 -11.22
CA ASP A 236 9.38 1.63 -12.05
C ASP A 236 8.87 0.25 -12.49
N THR A 237 9.52 -0.81 -12.05
CA THR A 237 9.13 -2.20 -12.36
C THR A 237 8.34 -2.87 -11.24
N PHE A 238 8.11 -2.18 -10.12
CA PHE A 238 7.50 -2.70 -8.91
C PHE A 238 6.06 -2.20 -8.75
N THR A 239 5.15 -3.09 -8.40
CA THR A 239 3.77 -2.72 -8.05
C THR A 239 3.70 -2.45 -6.55
N LEU A 240 3.47 -1.19 -6.16
CA LEU A 240 3.48 -0.74 -4.77
C LEU A 240 2.12 -0.16 -4.35
N PRO A 241 1.72 -0.24 -3.06
CA PRO A 241 0.49 0.34 -2.57
C PRO A 241 0.56 1.87 -2.59
N VAL A 242 -0.52 2.52 -3.01
CA VAL A 242 -0.62 3.99 -3.02
C VAL A 242 -1.72 4.50 -2.10
N HIS A 243 -2.75 3.71 -1.88
CA HIS A 243 -3.82 4.06 -0.96
C HIS A 243 -4.38 2.82 -0.28
N MET A 244 -4.78 2.95 0.96
CA MET A 244 -5.50 1.94 1.71
C MET A 244 -6.58 2.56 2.55
N HIS A 245 -7.81 2.07 2.40
CA HIS A 245 -8.94 2.35 3.27
C HIS A 245 -9.32 1.10 4.04
N SER A 246 -9.59 1.24 5.33
CA SER A 246 -10.07 0.14 6.16
C SER A 246 -11.15 0.58 7.11
N ASP A 247 -12.18 -0.25 7.25
CA ASP A 247 -13.26 -0.13 8.21
C ASP A 247 -13.30 -1.38 9.10
N ALA A 248 -13.14 -1.19 10.38
CA ALA A 248 -13.09 -2.26 11.35
C ALA A 248 -14.06 -2.02 12.51
N GLN A 249 -14.67 -3.10 13.01
CA GLN A 249 -15.48 -3.06 14.21
C GLN A 249 -14.69 -3.64 15.39
N ALA A 250 -14.32 -2.80 16.34
CA ALA A 250 -13.64 -3.19 17.56
C ALA A 250 -14.64 -3.31 18.73
N ARG A 251 -14.37 -4.23 19.69
CA ARG A 251 -15.28 -4.49 20.81
C ARG A 251 -15.30 -3.38 21.86
N ILE A 252 -14.18 -2.66 21.99
CA ILE A 252 -13.99 -1.69 23.10
C ILE A 252 -14.25 -0.26 22.61
N VAL A 253 -13.68 0.09 21.45
CA VAL A 253 -13.71 1.47 20.93
C VAL A 253 -14.75 1.67 19.82
N GLY A 254 -15.53 0.62 19.48
CA GLY A 254 -16.53 0.70 18.43
C GLY A 254 -15.93 0.67 17.04
N ARG A 255 -16.44 1.49 16.13
CA ARG A 255 -15.96 1.57 14.74
C ARG A 255 -14.60 2.27 14.68
N VAL A 256 -13.70 1.70 13.88
CA VAL A 256 -12.36 2.24 13.59
C VAL A 256 -12.21 2.37 12.09
N VAL A 257 -12.01 3.59 11.59
CA VAL A 257 -11.77 3.86 10.17
C VAL A 257 -10.32 4.33 10.03
N VAL A 258 -9.60 3.74 9.07
CA VAL A 258 -8.20 4.07 8.81
C VAL A 258 -8.01 4.29 7.32
N ASP A 259 -7.41 5.42 6.97
CA ASP A 259 -6.97 5.77 5.63
C ASP A 259 -5.45 5.95 5.63
N ILE A 260 -4.76 5.33 4.68
CA ILE A 260 -3.31 5.46 4.50
C ILE A 260 -3.03 5.85 3.06
N VAL A 261 -2.35 6.96 2.87
CA VAL A 261 -1.84 7.39 1.57
C VAL A 261 -0.33 7.23 1.57
N TYR A 262 0.21 6.67 0.49
CA TYR A 262 1.64 6.48 0.28
C TYR A 262 2.08 7.30 -0.92
N SER A 263 3.18 8.05 -0.76
CA SER A 263 3.75 8.89 -1.82
C SER A 263 5.27 8.90 -1.78
N ASP A 264 5.87 9.56 -2.77
CA ASP A 264 7.31 9.83 -2.84
C ASP A 264 8.17 8.56 -2.74
N TYR A 265 7.76 7.52 -3.44
CA TYR A 265 8.50 6.27 -3.49
C TYR A 265 9.88 6.48 -4.13
N GLN A 266 10.90 6.05 -3.42
CA GLN A 266 12.25 5.89 -3.93
C GLN A 266 12.62 4.41 -3.80
N VAL A 267 12.79 3.75 -4.93
CA VAL A 267 12.97 2.30 -4.99
C VAL A 267 14.40 1.96 -5.41
N SER A 268 14.97 0.92 -4.82
CA SER A 268 16.27 0.38 -5.20
C SER A 268 16.15 -1.10 -5.52
N SER A 269 16.66 -1.51 -6.67
CA SER A 269 16.78 -2.91 -7.07
C SER A 269 18.17 -3.45 -6.74
N GLY A 270 18.24 -4.68 -6.22
CA GLY A 270 19.48 -5.41 -6.09
C GLY A 270 19.90 -5.95 -7.45
N THR A 271 20.99 -5.46 -8.02
CA THR A 271 21.62 -6.11 -9.17
C THR A 271 22.17 -7.46 -8.71
N VAL A 272 21.65 -8.55 -9.21
CA VAL A 272 22.34 -9.85 -9.12
C VAL A 272 23.57 -9.73 -10.02
N GLN A 273 24.71 -9.38 -9.44
CA GLN A 273 25.98 -9.55 -10.12
C GLN A 273 26.16 -11.05 -10.36
N ALA A 274 25.95 -11.48 -11.61
CA ALA A 274 26.46 -12.76 -12.05
C ALA A 274 27.98 -12.71 -11.86
N GLN A 275 28.48 -13.37 -10.83
CA GLN A 275 29.90 -13.69 -10.73
C GLN A 275 30.22 -14.61 -11.89
N THR A 276 30.72 -14.03 -12.97
CA THR A 276 31.51 -14.77 -13.97
C THR A 276 32.73 -15.29 -13.23
N ALA A 277 32.67 -16.55 -12.85
CA ALA A 277 33.84 -17.28 -12.41
C ALA A 277 34.78 -17.35 -13.63
N SER A 278 35.78 -16.46 -13.65
CA SER A 278 36.96 -16.63 -14.49
C SER A 278 37.75 -17.80 -13.90
N SER A 279 37.57 -18.96 -14.49
CA SER A 279 38.47 -20.07 -14.34
C SER A 279 39.72 -19.75 -15.15
N MET A 280 40.84 -19.51 -14.46
CA MET A 280 42.20 -19.80 -14.98
C MET A 280 42.56 -21.23 -14.65
#